data_14b85bdef34566dc4a7047dbaa30e470
#
_entry.id   14b85bdef34566dc4a7047dbaa30e470
#
_cell.length_a   1.000
_cell.length_b   1.000
_cell.length_c   1.000
_cell.angle_alpha   90.00
_cell.angle_beta   90.00
_cell.angle_gamma   90.00
#
_symmetry.space_group_name_H-M   'P 1'
#
loop_
_entity.id
_entity.type
_entity.pdbx_description
1 polymer ?
#
loop_
_entity_poly.entity_id
_entity_poly.type
_entity_poly.pdbx_seq_one_letter_code
_entity_poly.pdbx_strand_id
1 'polypeptide(L)'
;HATDNATIVAVASMDDRLLTSPAAALISLVINAEAEVPVVAIDADGLNQPLRGPLRAGNGGDLVGLSDHPKESLDRSEIELFVDQEGAMPLLACWKEGPGLIPPEVLESAVRRVQHRWPTVVMNLPYTCPPETISSGVAMANHVFLIADRHHAGHEWLYQPGHQLSTLARDNRVTVLTLGGQSKITTPDTIHLPRTGQGSDGRDPI
;
A
#
# COMPACT_ATOMS: atom_id res chain seq x y z
N HIS A 1 7.02 -10.79 -22.76
CA HIS A 1 7.77 -11.34 -21.63
C HIS A 1 8.02 -10.36 -20.45
N ALA A 2 7.50 -9.11 -20.51
CA ALA A 2 7.66 -8.13 -19.43
C ALA A 2 6.64 -8.28 -18.30
N THR A 3 5.65 -9.16 -18.43
CA THR A 3 4.55 -9.34 -17.46
C THR A 3 4.80 -10.44 -16.43
N ASP A 4 5.80 -11.28 -16.60
CA ASP A 4 6.04 -12.42 -15.72
C ASP A 4 6.60 -12.05 -14.34
N ASN A 5 7.04 -10.81 -14.15
CA ASN A 5 7.60 -10.31 -12.88
C ASN A 5 6.77 -9.19 -12.24
N ALA A 6 5.57 -8.92 -12.72
CA ALA A 6 4.70 -7.91 -12.14
C ALA A 6 4.15 -8.40 -10.79
N THR A 7 4.38 -7.61 -9.75
CA THR A 7 3.95 -7.92 -8.38
C THR A 7 3.19 -6.76 -7.79
N ILE A 8 2.01 -7.03 -7.26
CA ILE A 8 1.19 -6.03 -6.59
C ILE A 8 1.06 -6.43 -5.12
N VAL A 9 1.52 -5.54 -4.25
CA VAL A 9 1.39 -5.64 -2.81
C VAL A 9 0.38 -4.60 -2.35
N ALA A 10 -0.59 -5.01 -1.56
CA ALA A 10 -1.54 -4.12 -0.92
C ALA A 10 -1.28 -4.04 0.58
N VAL A 11 -1.42 -2.85 1.15
CA VAL A 11 -1.41 -2.62 2.59
C VAL A 11 -2.78 -2.04 2.97
N ALA A 12 -3.53 -2.78 3.76
CA ALA A 12 -4.88 -2.42 4.18
C ALA A 12 -5.05 -2.66 5.68
N SER A 13 -6.13 -2.15 6.26
CA SER A 13 -6.45 -2.38 7.67
C SER A 13 -7.86 -2.93 7.85
N MET A 14 -8.07 -3.63 8.95
CA MET A 14 -9.39 -4.14 9.36
C MET A 14 -10.20 -3.09 10.12
N ASP A 15 -9.56 -2.06 10.64
CA ASP A 15 -10.15 -1.07 11.52
C ASP A 15 -9.76 0.34 11.05
N ASP A 16 -10.72 1.25 11.07
CA ASP A 16 -10.54 2.64 10.66
C ASP A 16 -9.61 3.45 11.57
N ARG A 17 -9.32 2.95 12.78
CA ARG A 17 -8.42 3.60 13.74
C ARG A 17 -6.97 3.16 13.61
N LEU A 18 -6.66 2.27 12.67
CA LEU A 18 -5.31 1.74 12.51
C LEU A 18 -4.49 2.61 11.56
N LEU A 19 -3.21 2.75 11.88
CA LEU A 19 -2.25 3.56 11.13
C LEU A 19 -1.74 2.84 9.88
N THR A 20 -2.62 2.65 8.90
CA THR A 20 -2.28 1.95 7.65
C THR A 20 -1.18 2.66 6.89
N SER A 21 -1.27 3.97 6.75
CA SER A 21 -0.35 4.73 5.90
C SER A 21 1.09 4.76 6.40
N PRO A 22 1.38 4.93 7.70
CA PRO A 22 2.75 4.78 8.21
C PRO A 22 3.32 3.38 7.98
N ALA A 23 2.53 2.34 8.15
CA ALA A 23 2.95 0.97 7.85
C ALA A 23 3.20 0.76 6.35
N ALA A 24 2.34 1.28 5.49
CA ALA A 24 2.51 1.22 4.04
C ALA A 24 3.79 1.94 3.60
N ALA A 25 4.10 3.09 4.18
CA ALA A 25 5.34 3.80 3.88
C ALA A 25 6.58 2.97 4.26
N LEU A 26 6.59 2.39 5.45
CA LEU A 26 7.69 1.53 5.91
C LEU A 26 7.85 0.29 5.04
N ILE A 27 6.77 -0.41 4.75
CA ILE A 27 6.77 -1.60 3.88
C ILE A 27 7.28 -1.24 2.49
N SER A 28 6.83 -0.12 1.94
CA SER A 28 7.27 0.36 0.62
C SER A 28 8.78 0.61 0.58
N LEU A 29 9.31 1.26 1.61
CA LEU A 29 10.76 1.53 1.71
C LEU A 29 11.58 0.25 1.85
N VAL A 30 11.11 -0.72 2.65
CA VAL A 30 11.79 -2.02 2.82
C VAL A 30 11.76 -2.80 1.50
N ILE A 31 10.62 -2.89 0.85
CA ILE A 31 10.52 -3.59 -0.44
C ILE A 31 11.38 -2.91 -1.49
N ASN A 32 11.38 -1.57 -1.55
CA ASN A 32 12.22 -0.83 -2.49
C ASN A 32 13.72 -1.08 -2.26
N ALA A 33 14.14 -1.21 -1.00
CA ALA A 33 15.54 -1.49 -0.66
C ALA A 33 15.99 -2.93 -1.02
N GLU A 34 15.08 -3.88 -0.92
CA GLU A 34 15.38 -5.31 -1.08
C GLU A 34 15.07 -5.84 -2.49
N ALA A 35 14.23 -5.16 -3.27
CA ALA A 35 13.81 -5.64 -4.57
C ALA A 35 14.92 -5.51 -5.63
N GLU A 36 14.98 -6.50 -6.50
CA GLU A 36 15.89 -6.52 -7.67
C GLU A 36 15.30 -5.79 -8.89
N VAL A 37 14.01 -5.46 -8.83
CA VAL A 37 13.28 -4.77 -9.87
C VAL A 37 12.77 -3.41 -9.37
N PRO A 38 12.49 -2.44 -10.26
CA PRO A 38 11.97 -1.14 -9.86
C PRO A 38 10.64 -1.25 -9.11
N VAL A 39 10.52 -0.48 -8.03
CA VAL A 39 9.36 -0.44 -7.13
C VAL A 39 8.75 0.96 -7.12
N VAL A 40 7.43 1.04 -7.17
CA VAL A 40 6.67 2.27 -6.97
C VAL A 40 5.66 2.11 -5.83
N ALA A 41 5.55 3.11 -4.99
CA ALA A 41 4.45 3.22 -4.04
C ALA A 41 3.27 3.91 -4.70
N ILE A 42 2.06 3.42 -4.44
CA ILE A 42 0.81 4.06 -4.86
C ILE A 42 0.01 4.45 -3.64
N ASP A 43 -0.39 5.72 -3.57
CA ASP A 43 -1.29 6.20 -2.55
C ASP A 43 -2.72 6.26 -3.09
N ALA A 44 -3.57 5.33 -2.65
CA ALA A 44 -4.97 5.29 -3.05
C ALA A 44 -5.83 6.33 -2.31
N ASP A 45 -5.30 6.96 -1.26
CA ASP A 45 -5.96 8.09 -0.60
C ASP A 45 -5.64 9.39 -1.33
N GLY A 46 -6.49 9.76 -2.27
CA GLY A 46 -6.33 10.97 -3.07
C GLY A 46 -6.72 12.25 -2.35
N LEU A 47 -7.43 12.17 -1.22
CA LEU A 47 -7.80 13.35 -0.44
C LEU A 47 -6.66 13.79 0.48
N ASN A 48 -6.12 12.89 1.28
CA ASN A 48 -5.14 13.21 2.31
C ASN A 48 -3.70 13.00 1.84
N GLN A 49 -3.49 12.13 0.87
CA GLN A 49 -2.17 11.81 0.31
C GLN A 49 -1.11 11.53 1.40
N PRO A 50 -1.39 10.58 2.31
CA PRO A 50 -0.60 10.42 3.54
C PRO A 50 0.81 9.85 3.31
N LEU A 51 1.13 9.30 2.14
CA LEU A 51 2.47 8.79 1.85
C LEU A 51 3.48 9.89 1.48
N ARG A 52 3.03 11.08 1.08
CA ARG A 52 3.96 12.15 0.67
C ARG A 52 4.93 12.55 1.77
N GLY A 53 4.46 12.68 3.01
CA GLY A 53 5.30 13.01 4.15
C GLY A 53 6.34 11.94 4.47
N PRO A 54 5.94 10.72 4.82
CA PRO A 54 6.87 9.64 5.18
C PRO A 54 7.87 9.27 4.08
N LEU A 55 7.47 9.35 2.81
CA LEU A 55 8.34 9.07 1.67
C LEU A 55 9.12 10.30 1.20
N ARG A 56 8.95 11.44 1.85
CA ARG A 56 9.61 12.71 1.52
C ARG A 56 9.42 13.11 0.07
N ALA A 57 8.24 12.82 -0.47
CA ALA A 57 7.91 13.16 -1.85
C ALA A 57 7.80 14.67 -2.05
N GLY A 58 8.01 15.10 -3.28
CA GLY A 58 7.76 16.48 -3.71
C GLY A 58 6.27 16.73 -3.96
N ASN A 59 5.99 17.69 -4.82
CA ASN A 59 4.62 18.08 -5.21
C ASN A 59 4.20 17.44 -6.55
N GLY A 60 5.08 16.65 -7.16
CA GLY A 60 4.85 16.04 -8.45
C GLY A 60 3.94 14.81 -8.40
N GLY A 61 3.63 14.31 -9.58
CA GLY A 61 2.81 13.14 -9.76
C GLY A 61 1.32 13.45 -9.94
N ASP A 62 0.66 12.60 -10.71
CA ASP A 62 -0.76 12.72 -11.03
C ASP A 62 -1.34 11.34 -11.40
N LEU A 63 -1.83 10.61 -10.41
CA LEU A 63 -2.42 9.29 -10.57
C LEU A 63 -3.65 9.34 -11.49
N VAL A 64 -4.51 10.34 -11.30
CA VAL A 64 -5.73 10.48 -12.11
C VAL A 64 -5.38 10.80 -13.55
N GLY A 65 -4.41 11.68 -13.78
CA GLY A 65 -3.93 12.03 -15.12
C GLY A 65 -3.34 10.81 -15.84
N LEU A 66 -2.60 9.96 -15.15
CA LEU A 66 -2.12 8.70 -15.72
C LEU A 66 -3.28 7.76 -16.08
N SER A 67 -4.24 7.61 -15.20
CA SER A 67 -5.42 6.77 -15.43
C SER A 67 -6.24 7.25 -16.64
N ASP A 68 -6.41 8.55 -16.79
CA ASP A 68 -7.27 9.17 -17.81
C ASP A 68 -6.54 9.45 -19.13
N HIS A 69 -5.26 9.15 -19.21
CA HIS A 69 -4.49 9.44 -20.42
C HIS A 69 -5.10 8.73 -21.63
N PRO A 70 -5.37 9.44 -22.74
CA PRO A 70 -6.09 8.88 -23.88
C PRO A 70 -5.30 7.79 -24.63
N LYS A 71 -3.99 7.81 -24.54
CA LYS A 71 -3.12 6.77 -25.09
C LYS A 71 -3.07 5.58 -24.14
N GLU A 72 -3.53 4.42 -24.58
CA GLU A 72 -3.57 3.21 -23.73
C GLU A 72 -2.17 2.66 -23.40
N SER A 73 -1.27 2.71 -24.37
CA SER A 73 0.11 2.24 -24.20
C SER A 73 1.06 3.43 -24.17
N LEU A 74 1.58 3.70 -22.96
CA LEU A 74 2.58 4.72 -22.73
C LEU A 74 3.98 4.09 -22.68
N ASP A 75 4.97 4.79 -23.20
CA ASP A 75 6.36 4.39 -22.98
C ASP A 75 6.82 4.74 -21.55
N ARG A 76 7.98 4.24 -21.16
CA ARG A 76 8.51 4.42 -19.80
C ARG A 76 8.71 5.90 -19.44
N SER A 77 9.18 6.70 -20.37
CA SER A 77 9.42 8.13 -20.14
C SER A 77 8.13 8.93 -20.00
N GLU A 78 7.08 8.54 -20.72
CA GLU A 78 5.76 9.14 -20.57
C GLU A 78 5.15 8.81 -19.19
N ILE A 79 5.27 7.56 -18.73
CA ILE A 79 4.78 7.13 -17.41
C ILE A 79 5.50 7.88 -16.30
N GLU A 80 6.81 8.09 -16.42
CA GLU A 80 7.61 8.80 -15.42
C GLU A 80 7.14 10.23 -15.16
N LEU A 81 6.50 10.88 -16.13
CA LEU A 81 5.95 12.22 -15.96
C LEU A 81 4.80 12.29 -14.93
N PHE A 82 4.14 11.16 -14.67
CA PHE A 82 3.03 11.07 -13.72
C PHE A 82 3.45 10.63 -12.32
N VAL A 83 4.72 10.35 -12.10
CA VAL A 83 5.24 9.79 -10.84
C VAL A 83 6.21 10.75 -10.21
N ASP A 84 6.04 11.01 -8.91
CA ASP A 84 6.99 11.80 -8.13
C ASP A 84 8.22 10.94 -7.81
N GLN A 85 9.38 11.40 -8.21
CA GLN A 85 10.66 10.72 -7.98
C GLN A 85 11.65 11.53 -7.13
N GLU A 86 11.19 12.63 -6.53
CA GLU A 86 12.05 13.51 -5.71
C GLU A 86 12.32 12.95 -4.31
N GLY A 87 11.46 12.06 -3.82
CA GLY A 87 11.54 11.52 -2.47
C GLY A 87 12.45 10.31 -2.30
N ALA A 88 12.22 9.58 -1.22
CA ALA A 88 12.98 8.38 -0.87
C ALA A 88 12.76 7.21 -1.85
N MET A 89 11.63 7.21 -2.55
CA MET A 89 11.30 6.26 -3.60
C MET A 89 10.22 6.84 -4.53
N PRO A 90 10.01 6.25 -5.72
CA PRO A 90 8.93 6.68 -6.62
C PRO A 90 7.56 6.56 -5.97
N LEU A 91 6.74 7.61 -6.10
CA LEU A 91 5.37 7.67 -5.56
C LEU A 91 4.40 8.11 -6.65
N LEU A 92 3.39 7.29 -6.90
CA LEU A 92 2.21 7.64 -7.69
C LEU A 92 1.07 8.02 -6.72
N ALA A 93 0.73 9.28 -6.68
CA ALA A 93 -0.33 9.84 -5.85
C ALA A 93 -1.21 10.78 -6.67
N CYS A 94 -2.36 11.14 -6.14
CA CYS A 94 -3.19 12.19 -6.70
C CYS A 94 -2.38 13.49 -6.82
N TRP A 95 -2.68 14.31 -7.82
CA TRP A 95 -2.04 15.60 -7.94
C TRP A 95 -2.25 16.41 -6.66
N LYS A 96 -1.18 16.95 -6.11
CA LYS A 96 -1.21 17.58 -4.79
C LYS A 96 -2.19 18.74 -4.70
N GLU A 97 -2.29 19.53 -5.77
CA GLU A 97 -3.17 20.70 -5.85
C GLU A 97 -4.61 20.35 -6.30
N GLY A 98 -4.86 19.10 -6.63
CA GLY A 98 -6.16 18.58 -7.06
C GLY A 98 -6.56 17.34 -6.27
N PRO A 99 -6.71 17.43 -4.93
CA PRO A 99 -7.09 16.28 -4.12
C PRO A 99 -8.52 15.84 -4.43
N GLY A 100 -8.75 14.54 -4.39
CA GLY A 100 -10.08 13.97 -4.63
C GLY A 100 -10.12 12.48 -4.34
N LEU A 101 -11.32 11.93 -4.19
CA LEU A 101 -11.51 10.49 -4.05
C LEU A 101 -11.08 9.78 -5.33
N ILE A 102 -10.43 8.63 -5.17
CA ILE A 102 -10.01 7.79 -6.29
C ILE A 102 -10.99 6.61 -6.43
N PRO A 103 -11.79 6.58 -7.51
CA PRO A 103 -12.67 5.44 -7.78
C PRO A 103 -11.90 4.17 -8.11
N PRO A 104 -12.51 2.98 -7.96
CA PRO A 104 -11.84 1.72 -8.25
C PRO A 104 -11.30 1.60 -9.68
N GLU A 105 -12.06 2.03 -10.68
CA GLU A 105 -11.63 1.99 -12.09
C GLU A 105 -10.42 2.88 -12.38
N VAL A 106 -10.30 3.99 -11.67
CA VAL A 106 -9.13 4.89 -11.77
C VAL A 106 -7.90 4.23 -11.17
N LEU A 107 -8.04 3.62 -9.99
CA LEU A 107 -6.94 2.88 -9.37
C LEU A 107 -6.48 1.71 -10.24
N GLU A 108 -7.40 0.91 -10.74
CA GLU A 108 -7.09 -0.23 -11.61
C GLU A 108 -6.34 0.20 -12.88
N SER A 109 -6.80 1.26 -13.53
CA SER A 109 -6.15 1.80 -14.72
C SER A 109 -4.75 2.33 -14.41
N ALA A 110 -4.59 3.07 -13.33
CA ALA A 110 -3.30 3.60 -12.91
C ALA A 110 -2.29 2.49 -12.60
N VAL A 111 -2.72 1.44 -11.88
CA VAL A 111 -1.87 0.28 -11.58
C VAL A 111 -1.40 -0.41 -12.84
N ARG A 112 -2.30 -0.73 -13.76
CA ARG A 112 -1.95 -1.38 -15.02
C ARG A 112 -0.92 -0.58 -15.81
N ARG A 113 -1.09 0.73 -15.89
CA ARG A 113 -0.21 1.61 -16.66
C ARG A 113 1.15 1.80 -16.02
N VAL A 114 1.19 2.03 -14.71
CA VAL A 114 2.46 2.25 -14.01
C VAL A 114 3.35 1.01 -14.00
N GLN A 115 2.77 -0.19 -14.05
CA GLN A 115 3.52 -1.44 -14.07
C GLN A 115 4.41 -1.63 -15.30
N HIS A 116 4.16 -0.93 -16.38
CA HIS A 116 5.06 -0.94 -17.54
C HIS A 116 6.41 -0.29 -17.27
N ARG A 117 6.48 0.57 -16.24
CA ARG A 117 7.74 1.20 -15.81
C ARG A 117 8.25 0.64 -14.48
N TRP A 118 7.35 0.40 -13.55
CA TRP A 118 7.64 -0.15 -12.22
C TRP A 118 6.85 -1.44 -12.02
N PRO A 119 7.46 -2.61 -12.29
CA PRO A 119 6.75 -3.88 -12.23
C PRO A 119 6.30 -4.27 -10.83
N THR A 120 6.95 -3.78 -9.79
CA THR A 120 6.50 -3.97 -8.41
C THR A 120 5.80 -2.73 -7.87
N VAL A 121 4.59 -2.92 -7.39
CA VAL A 121 3.71 -1.88 -6.87
C VAL A 121 3.37 -2.18 -5.42
N VAL A 122 3.49 -1.19 -4.55
CA VAL A 122 3.01 -1.27 -3.16
C VAL A 122 1.91 -0.23 -2.98
N MET A 123 0.67 -0.68 -2.77
CA MET A 123 -0.49 0.20 -2.63
C MET A 123 -0.83 0.46 -1.17
N ASN A 124 -0.99 1.72 -0.81
CA ASN A 124 -1.59 2.15 0.44
C ASN A 124 -3.11 2.25 0.28
N LEU A 125 -3.84 1.43 1.02
CA LEU A 125 -5.31 1.35 1.00
C LEU A 125 -5.89 1.65 2.40
N PRO A 126 -5.75 2.90 2.90
CA PRO A 126 -6.31 3.25 4.20
C PRO A 126 -7.84 3.32 4.16
N TYR A 127 -8.46 3.24 5.34
CA TYR A 127 -9.93 3.27 5.47
C TYR A 127 -10.58 4.55 4.93
N THR A 128 -9.82 5.62 4.76
CA THR A 128 -10.26 6.89 4.17
C THR A 128 -10.56 6.80 2.68
N CYS A 129 -10.11 5.74 2.04
CA CYS A 129 -10.50 5.42 0.66
C CYS A 129 -11.96 4.96 0.60
N PRO A 130 -12.64 5.14 -0.55
CA PRO A 130 -13.92 4.48 -0.78
C PRO A 130 -13.79 2.96 -0.57
N PRO A 131 -14.78 2.30 0.08
CA PRO A 131 -14.73 0.86 0.30
C PRO A 131 -14.54 0.05 -0.99
N GLU A 132 -15.13 0.48 -2.08
CA GLU A 132 -14.99 -0.15 -3.40
C GLU A 132 -13.56 -0.07 -3.93
N THR A 133 -12.87 1.01 -3.65
CA THR A 133 -11.47 1.20 -4.03
C THR A 133 -10.55 0.28 -3.23
N ILE A 134 -10.80 0.15 -1.94
CA ILE A 134 -10.06 -0.79 -1.09
C ILE A 134 -10.27 -2.22 -1.59
N SER A 135 -11.51 -2.61 -1.84
CA SER A 135 -11.85 -3.94 -2.36
C SER A 135 -11.19 -4.23 -3.71
N SER A 136 -11.17 -3.26 -4.60
CA SER A 136 -10.50 -3.36 -5.90
C SER A 136 -8.99 -3.51 -5.75
N GLY A 137 -8.38 -2.71 -4.90
CA GLY A 137 -6.94 -2.80 -4.64
C GLY A 137 -6.54 -4.16 -4.06
N VAL A 138 -7.29 -4.66 -3.10
CA VAL A 138 -7.09 -5.99 -2.52
C VAL A 138 -7.26 -7.09 -3.58
N ALA A 139 -8.27 -6.97 -4.44
CA ALA A 139 -8.53 -7.95 -5.50
C ALA A 139 -7.39 -8.02 -6.54
N MET A 140 -6.68 -6.93 -6.79
CA MET A 140 -5.53 -6.89 -7.68
C MET A 140 -4.25 -7.47 -7.06
N ALA A 141 -4.19 -7.57 -5.74
CA ALA A 141 -2.94 -7.87 -5.03
C ALA A 141 -2.51 -9.33 -5.16
N ASN A 142 -1.20 -9.53 -5.34
CA ASN A 142 -0.56 -10.83 -5.19
C ASN A 142 -0.29 -11.17 -3.72
N HIS A 143 -0.05 -10.13 -2.91
CA HIS A 143 0.16 -10.24 -1.47
C HIS A 143 -0.48 -9.06 -0.74
N VAL A 144 -1.08 -9.33 0.41
CA VAL A 144 -1.71 -8.31 1.27
C VAL A 144 -1.06 -8.31 2.64
N PHE A 145 -0.58 -7.14 3.05
CA PHE A 145 -0.25 -6.85 4.45
C PHE A 145 -1.49 -6.26 5.10
N LEU A 146 -2.06 -7.02 6.02
CA LEU A 146 -3.29 -6.64 6.70
C LEU A 146 -2.99 -6.20 8.12
N ILE A 147 -3.23 -4.93 8.40
CA ILE A 147 -3.01 -4.36 9.72
C ILE A 147 -4.23 -4.66 10.58
N ALA A 148 -4.02 -5.33 11.69
CA ALA A 148 -5.06 -5.73 12.61
C ALA A 148 -4.69 -5.30 14.04
N ASP A 149 -5.70 -5.00 14.84
CA ASP A 149 -5.50 -4.76 16.25
C ASP A 149 -5.35 -6.09 17.02
N ARG A 150 -5.14 -5.99 18.34
CA ARG A 150 -5.00 -7.17 19.20
C ARG A 150 -6.25 -8.05 19.26
N HIS A 151 -7.44 -7.52 18.94
CA HIS A 151 -8.69 -8.27 18.93
C HIS A 151 -8.81 -9.15 17.70
N HIS A 152 -8.10 -8.81 16.63
CA HIS A 152 -8.03 -9.56 15.38
C HIS A 152 -6.73 -10.36 15.21
N ALA A 153 -5.93 -10.48 16.27
CA ALA A 153 -4.64 -11.16 16.21
C ALA A 153 -4.75 -12.68 16.02
N GLY A 154 -5.89 -13.28 16.36
CA GLY A 154 -6.19 -14.67 16.00
C GLY A 154 -6.72 -14.74 14.57
N HIS A 155 -6.06 -15.48 13.69
CA HIS A 155 -6.33 -15.44 12.24
C HIS A 155 -7.55 -16.20 11.76
N GLU A 156 -8.29 -16.85 12.62
CA GLU A 156 -9.40 -17.75 12.24
C GLU A 156 -10.48 -17.03 11.41
N TRP A 157 -10.72 -15.76 11.68
CA TRP A 157 -11.67 -14.95 10.94
C TRP A 157 -11.32 -14.76 9.46
N LEU A 158 -10.02 -14.77 9.10
CA LEU A 158 -9.58 -14.67 7.69
C LEU A 158 -10.05 -15.85 6.83
N TYR A 159 -10.24 -17.01 7.44
CA TYR A 159 -10.63 -18.24 6.74
C TYR A 159 -12.13 -18.47 6.73
N GLN A 160 -12.91 -17.53 7.27
CA GLN A 160 -14.36 -17.66 7.27
C GLN A 160 -14.95 -17.56 5.86
N PRO A 161 -15.96 -18.38 5.52
CA PRO A 161 -16.66 -18.27 4.25
C PRO A 161 -17.20 -16.85 4.03
N GLY A 162 -16.95 -16.31 2.84
CA GLY A 162 -17.38 -14.96 2.49
C GLY A 162 -16.44 -13.83 2.87
N HIS A 163 -15.36 -14.10 3.60
CA HIS A 163 -14.33 -13.09 3.81
C HIS A 163 -13.53 -12.87 2.52
N GLN A 164 -13.37 -11.60 2.09
CA GLN A 164 -12.73 -11.26 0.82
C GLN A 164 -11.30 -11.83 0.70
N LEU A 165 -10.57 -11.90 1.81
CA LEU A 165 -9.18 -12.35 1.83
C LEU A 165 -9.01 -13.85 2.06
N SER A 166 -10.09 -14.61 2.22
CA SER A 166 -9.99 -16.01 2.62
C SER A 166 -9.22 -16.88 1.62
N THR A 167 -9.39 -16.66 0.32
CA THR A 167 -8.64 -17.38 -0.71
C THR A 167 -7.16 -17.02 -0.68
N LEU A 168 -6.84 -15.74 -0.59
CA LEU A 168 -5.45 -15.27 -0.48
C LEU A 168 -4.78 -15.79 0.81
N ALA A 169 -5.52 -15.83 1.92
CA ALA A 169 -5.02 -16.34 3.19
C ALA A 169 -4.69 -17.86 3.11
N ARG A 170 -5.55 -18.63 2.46
CA ARG A 170 -5.29 -20.08 2.22
C ARG A 170 -4.07 -20.32 1.34
N ASP A 171 -3.78 -19.41 0.42
CA ASP A 171 -2.62 -19.46 -0.45
C ASP A 171 -1.35 -18.83 0.17
N ASN A 172 -1.37 -18.51 1.46
CA ASN A 172 -0.27 -17.83 2.18
C ASN A 172 0.10 -16.45 1.57
N ARG A 173 -0.87 -15.74 1.03
CA ARG A 173 -0.69 -14.41 0.42
C ARG A 173 -1.15 -13.26 1.31
N VAL A 174 -1.45 -13.53 2.57
CA VAL A 174 -1.79 -12.51 3.57
C VAL A 174 -0.83 -12.60 4.73
N THR A 175 -0.21 -11.48 5.05
CA THR A 175 0.58 -11.31 6.27
C THR A 175 -0.16 -10.34 7.20
N VAL A 176 -0.48 -10.80 8.40
CA VAL A 176 -1.15 -9.95 9.39
C VAL A 176 -0.10 -9.24 10.23
N LEU A 177 -0.19 -7.91 10.25
CA LEU A 177 0.64 -7.04 11.08
C LEU A 177 -0.20 -6.55 12.26
N THR A 178 0.22 -6.89 13.47
CA THR A 178 -0.46 -6.44 14.69
C THR A 178 0.28 -5.27 15.33
N LEU A 179 -0.48 -4.26 15.73
CA LEU A 179 0.08 -3.07 16.37
C LEU A 179 -0.03 -3.16 17.90
N GLY A 180 1.11 -3.08 18.58
CA GLY A 180 1.19 -2.80 20.02
C GLY A 180 0.64 -3.88 20.94
N GLY A 181 0.65 -5.15 20.57
CA GLY A 181 0.22 -6.26 21.41
C GLY A 181 1.22 -7.41 21.41
N GLN A 182 1.48 -7.99 22.55
CA GLN A 182 2.03 -9.33 22.59
C GLN A 182 0.88 -10.30 22.33
N SER A 183 0.76 -10.78 21.11
CA SER A 183 -0.13 -11.89 20.82
C SER A 183 0.52 -13.17 21.35
N LYS A 184 -0.23 -13.96 22.13
CA LYS A 184 0.19 -15.28 22.58
C LYS A 184 0.17 -16.32 21.45
N ILE A 185 -0.41 -15.99 20.31
CA ILE A 185 -0.54 -16.87 19.13
C ILE A 185 0.16 -16.18 17.99
N THR A 186 1.42 -16.53 17.79
CA THR A 186 2.16 -16.16 16.59
C THR A 186 2.06 -17.30 15.60
N THR A 187 1.44 -17.03 14.46
CA THR A 187 1.63 -17.88 13.28
C THR A 187 2.85 -17.34 12.50
N PRO A 188 3.47 -18.17 11.64
CA PRO A 188 4.62 -17.71 10.83
C PRO A 188 4.33 -16.46 10.00
N ASP A 189 3.07 -16.19 9.72
CA ASP A 189 2.61 -15.08 8.85
C ASP A 189 2.19 -13.82 9.65
N THR A 190 2.45 -13.77 10.95
CA THR A 190 2.13 -12.62 11.79
C THR A 190 3.39 -11.88 12.20
N ILE A 191 3.44 -10.60 11.91
CA ILE A 191 4.51 -9.70 12.32
C ILE A 191 3.93 -8.66 13.29
N HIS A 192 4.62 -8.48 14.42
CA HIS A 192 4.24 -7.47 15.41
C HIS A 192 5.03 -6.18 15.17
N LEU A 193 4.31 -5.08 14.93
CA LEU A 193 4.90 -3.76 14.77
C LEU A 193 4.86 -3.00 16.11
N PRO A 194 5.93 -2.26 16.47
CA PRO A 194 5.89 -1.36 17.61
C PRO A 194 4.87 -0.25 17.36
N ARG A 195 4.21 0.24 18.42
CA ARG A 195 3.36 1.43 18.31
C ARG A 195 4.21 2.63 17.94
N THR A 196 3.91 3.24 16.81
CA THR A 196 4.45 4.54 16.46
C THR A 196 3.76 5.60 17.30
N GLY A 197 4.48 6.37 18.12
CA GLY A 197 3.95 7.47 18.92
C GLY A 197 4.07 7.33 20.43
N GLN A 198 4.57 6.24 20.99
CA GLN A 198 5.21 6.29 22.28
C GLN A 198 6.61 6.86 22.05
N GLY A 199 6.71 8.19 22.22
CA GLY A 199 7.99 8.83 22.31
C GLY A 199 8.83 8.05 23.30
N SER A 200 10.03 7.69 22.93
CA SER A 200 11.05 7.34 23.90
C SER A 200 11.12 8.54 24.84
N ASP A 201 10.52 8.42 26.01
CA ASP A 201 10.85 9.28 27.12
C ASP A 201 12.37 9.12 27.31
N GLY A 202 13.12 10.12 26.85
CA GLY A 202 14.55 10.17 27.00
C GLY A 202 14.92 10.35 28.47
N ARG A 203 14.69 9.30 29.23
CA ARG A 203 15.29 9.13 30.56
C ARG A 203 16.25 7.97 30.43
N ASP A 204 17.46 8.32 30.03
CA ASP A 204 18.60 7.49 30.35
C ASP A 204 18.64 7.33 31.87
N PRO A 205 18.68 6.12 32.41
CA PRO A 205 18.99 5.91 33.82
C PRO A 205 20.46 6.30 34.05
N ILE A 206 20.63 7.27 34.92
CA ILE A 206 21.95 7.60 35.49
C ILE A 206 22.40 6.44 36.39
#